data_a8a2dd87e55b661a1d45146092d8b9ac
#
_entry.id   a8a2dd87e55b661a1d45146092d8b9ac
#
_cell.length_a   1.000
_cell.length_b   1.000
_cell.length_c   1.000
_cell.angle_alpha   90.00
_cell.angle_beta   90.00
_cell.angle_gamma   90.00
#
_symmetry.space_group_name_H-M   'P 1'
#
loop_
_entity.id
_entity.type
_entity.pdbx_description
1 polymer ?
#
loop_
_entity_poly.entity_id
_entity_poly.type
_entity_poly.pdbx_seq_one_letter_code
_entity_poly.pdbx_strand_id
1 'polypeptide(L)'
;MNKNYKTLLEKHGYLKIKNVLNFDYDLKPILNDMEFVMNELIIKFVSQKLHQKVLKYDFKKKYTYISKLKIHNLDQYFNTRLSRDHVKKDSDYFATNSLWNLINNKKILNVVEKILGPEILSNPVQNTRIKQPEKKLQKKLKNNYYGENNCI
;
A
#
# COMPACT_ATOMS: atom_id res chain seq x y z
N MET A 1 -2.33 30.51 -8.97
CA MET A 1 -0.91 30.31 -9.32
C MET A 1 -0.78 28.97 -10.03
N ASN A 2 -0.60 28.95 -11.34
CA ASN A 2 -0.34 27.74 -12.10
C ASN A 2 1.11 27.28 -11.80
N LYS A 3 1.26 26.39 -10.81
CA LYS A 3 2.56 25.74 -10.61
C LYS A 3 2.81 24.83 -11.81
N ASN A 4 3.85 25.10 -12.57
CA ASN A 4 4.26 24.22 -13.65
C ASN A 4 4.85 22.92 -13.04
N TYR A 5 3.98 21.94 -12.78
CA TYR A 5 4.37 20.66 -12.17
C TYR A 5 5.39 19.90 -13.02
N LYS A 6 5.28 19.98 -14.34
CA LYS A 6 6.19 19.34 -15.27
C LYS A 6 7.62 19.85 -15.08
N THR A 7 7.82 21.17 -15.10
CA THR A 7 9.15 21.79 -14.90
C THR A 7 9.75 21.45 -13.53
N LEU A 8 8.92 21.42 -12.47
CA LEU A 8 9.40 21.05 -11.14
C LEU A 8 9.83 19.58 -11.08
N LEU A 9 9.06 18.68 -11.72
CA LEU A 9 9.42 17.26 -11.79
C LEU A 9 10.71 17.03 -12.59
N GLU A 10 10.84 17.69 -13.73
CA GLU A 10 12.06 17.62 -14.57
C GLU A 10 13.31 18.14 -13.84
N LYS A 11 13.15 19.24 -13.08
CA LYS A 11 14.24 19.84 -12.31
C LYS A 11 14.70 19.01 -11.12
N HIS A 12 13.75 18.40 -10.39
CA HIS A 12 14.04 17.75 -9.10
C HIS A 12 13.92 16.22 -9.11
N GLY A 13 13.41 15.63 -10.20
CA GLY A 13 13.17 14.18 -10.30
C GLY A 13 11.98 13.67 -9.47
N TYR A 14 11.34 14.53 -8.67
CA TYR A 14 10.17 14.21 -7.87
C TYR A 14 9.26 15.43 -7.68
N LEU A 15 8.00 15.16 -7.32
CA LEU A 15 7.02 16.19 -7.02
C LEU A 15 6.20 15.80 -5.79
N LYS A 16 6.19 16.66 -4.76
CA LYS A 16 5.37 16.50 -3.57
C LYS A 16 4.21 17.51 -3.58
N ILE A 17 2.99 17.01 -3.69
CA ILE A 17 1.78 17.81 -3.71
C ILE A 17 0.98 17.52 -2.45
N LYS A 18 0.71 18.54 -1.65
CA LYS A 18 -0.07 18.43 -0.42
C LYS A 18 -1.56 18.59 -0.72
N ASN A 19 -2.40 17.95 0.12
CA ASN A 19 -3.86 18.13 0.14
C ASN A 19 -4.56 17.74 -1.18
N VAL A 20 -4.00 16.77 -1.93
CA VAL A 20 -4.68 16.24 -3.13
C VAL A 20 -5.81 15.31 -2.70
N LEU A 21 -5.54 14.44 -1.74
CA LEU A 21 -6.51 13.46 -1.23
C LEU A 21 -7.06 13.88 0.12
N ASN A 22 -8.34 13.56 0.35
CA ASN A 22 -8.98 13.68 1.65
C ASN A 22 -8.88 12.33 2.36
N PHE A 23 -8.50 12.34 3.65
CA PHE A 23 -8.31 11.11 4.42
C PHE A 23 -9.60 10.29 4.52
N ASP A 24 -10.72 10.93 4.92
CA ASP A 24 -11.96 10.22 5.21
C ASP A 24 -12.64 9.68 3.96
N TYR A 25 -12.60 10.41 2.85
CA TYR A 25 -13.28 10.04 1.62
C TYR A 25 -12.42 9.22 0.65
N ASP A 26 -11.12 9.54 0.56
CA ASP A 26 -10.28 8.95 -0.47
C ASP A 26 -9.39 7.80 0.08
N LEU A 27 -8.97 7.85 1.34
CA LEU A 27 -8.02 6.88 1.92
C LEU A 27 -8.64 5.90 2.92
N LYS A 28 -9.49 6.38 3.80
CA LYS A 28 -10.12 5.57 4.84
C LYS A 28 -10.89 4.35 4.32
N PRO A 29 -11.62 4.42 3.18
CA PRO A 29 -12.27 3.24 2.62
C PRO A 29 -11.29 2.10 2.32
N ILE A 30 -10.11 2.40 1.79
CA ILE A 30 -9.08 1.37 1.50
C ILE A 30 -8.51 0.80 2.80
N LEU A 31 -8.30 1.65 3.81
CA LEU A 31 -7.83 1.17 5.12
C LEU A 31 -8.86 0.26 5.78
N ASN A 32 -10.15 0.53 5.59
CA ASN A 32 -11.23 -0.35 6.07
C ASN A 32 -11.21 -1.70 5.33
N ASP A 33 -11.01 -1.70 4.01
CA ASP A 33 -10.88 -2.94 3.23
C ASP A 33 -9.66 -3.76 3.69
N MET A 34 -8.52 -3.11 3.93
CA MET A 34 -7.33 -3.76 4.49
C MET A 34 -7.57 -4.31 5.89
N GLU A 35 -8.31 -3.58 6.73
CA GLU A 35 -8.69 -4.02 8.07
C GLU A 35 -9.61 -5.24 8.02
N PHE A 36 -10.54 -5.27 7.07
CA PHE A 36 -11.40 -6.43 6.84
C PHE A 36 -10.58 -7.67 6.48
N VAL A 37 -9.70 -7.57 5.48
CA VAL A 37 -8.79 -8.67 5.09
C VAL A 37 -7.94 -9.12 6.28
N MET A 38 -7.41 -8.19 7.07
CA MET A 38 -6.65 -8.50 8.26
C MET A 38 -7.45 -9.30 9.29
N ASN A 39 -8.72 -8.95 9.49
CA ASN A 39 -9.60 -9.66 10.42
C ASN A 39 -9.88 -11.09 9.94
N GLU A 40 -10.14 -11.28 8.65
CA GLU A 40 -10.29 -12.61 8.04
C GLU A 40 -9.02 -13.48 8.22
N LEU A 41 -7.84 -12.89 8.04
CA LEU A 41 -6.57 -13.59 8.28
C LEU A 41 -6.38 -13.99 9.75
N ILE A 42 -6.83 -13.15 10.69
CA ILE A 42 -6.82 -13.47 12.11
C ILE A 42 -7.73 -14.67 12.39
N ILE A 43 -8.93 -14.66 11.85
CA ILE A 43 -9.88 -15.76 12.01
C ILE A 43 -9.31 -17.05 11.40
N LYS A 44 -8.64 -16.97 10.25
CA LYS A 44 -8.11 -18.11 9.54
C LYS A 44 -6.87 -18.74 10.20
N PHE A 45 -5.95 -17.92 10.71
CA PHE A 45 -4.61 -18.39 11.10
C PHE A 45 -4.29 -18.28 12.60
N VAL A 46 -5.10 -17.57 13.38
CA VAL A 46 -4.90 -17.45 14.83
C VAL A 46 -5.78 -18.47 15.56
N SER A 47 -5.34 -18.98 16.70
CA SER A 47 -6.14 -19.87 17.53
C SER A 47 -7.42 -19.16 18.01
N GLN A 48 -8.56 -19.84 17.96
CA GLN A 48 -9.87 -19.31 18.33
C GLN A 48 -9.88 -18.64 19.72
N LYS A 49 -9.14 -19.18 20.67
CA LYS A 49 -9.00 -18.62 22.04
C LYS A 49 -8.42 -17.20 22.05
N LEU A 50 -7.69 -16.83 21.02
CA LEU A 50 -7.01 -15.52 20.90
C LEU A 50 -7.72 -14.55 19.96
N HIS A 51 -8.75 -14.98 19.20
CA HIS A 51 -9.45 -14.14 18.22
C HIS A 51 -9.92 -12.82 18.85
N GLN A 52 -10.71 -12.88 19.92
CA GLN A 52 -11.27 -11.68 20.56
C GLN A 52 -10.20 -10.69 21.03
N LYS A 53 -9.04 -11.22 21.50
CA LYS A 53 -7.95 -10.39 21.94
C LYS A 53 -7.24 -9.72 20.76
N VAL A 54 -6.91 -10.49 19.72
CA VAL A 54 -6.13 -10.01 18.57
C VAL A 54 -6.98 -9.08 17.69
N LEU A 55 -8.27 -9.36 17.52
CA LEU A 55 -9.20 -8.51 16.78
C LEU A 55 -9.37 -7.10 17.37
N LYS A 56 -9.13 -6.93 18.68
CA LYS A 56 -9.15 -5.61 19.34
C LYS A 56 -7.88 -4.77 19.13
N TYR A 57 -6.83 -5.34 18.56
CA TYR A 57 -5.61 -4.59 18.26
C TYR A 57 -5.85 -3.61 17.11
N ASP A 58 -5.05 -2.53 17.06
CA ASP A 58 -4.94 -1.69 15.88
C ASP A 58 -4.29 -2.47 14.71
N PHE A 59 -4.47 -2.00 13.48
CA PHE A 59 -3.97 -2.67 12.27
C PHE A 59 -2.48 -2.99 12.36
N LYS A 60 -1.65 -2.07 12.86
CA LYS A 60 -0.21 -2.25 13.00
C LYS A 60 0.14 -3.42 13.94
N LYS A 61 -0.55 -3.53 15.08
CA LYS A 61 -0.34 -4.62 16.02
C LYS A 61 -0.87 -5.95 15.47
N LYS A 62 -2.02 -5.94 14.79
CA LYS A 62 -2.55 -7.10 14.08
C LYS A 62 -1.55 -7.63 13.05
N TYR A 63 -1.06 -6.75 12.18
CA TYR A 63 -0.08 -7.10 11.16
C TYR A 63 1.21 -7.66 11.77
N THR A 64 1.75 -7.00 12.81
CA THR A 64 2.93 -7.47 13.54
C THR A 64 2.71 -8.84 14.19
N TYR A 65 1.50 -9.10 14.68
CA TYR A 65 1.16 -10.39 15.28
C TYR A 65 1.12 -11.50 14.22
N ILE A 66 0.38 -11.28 13.14
CA ILE A 66 0.22 -12.25 12.04
C ILE A 66 1.55 -12.54 11.35
N SER A 67 2.39 -11.53 11.13
CA SER A 67 3.70 -11.70 10.48
C SER A 67 4.63 -12.65 11.24
N LYS A 68 4.48 -12.77 12.58
CA LYS A 68 5.24 -13.72 13.40
C LYS A 68 4.78 -15.17 13.21
N LEU A 69 3.61 -15.41 12.68
CA LEU A 69 3.09 -16.75 12.40
C LEU A 69 3.74 -17.38 11.17
N LYS A 70 4.62 -16.64 10.46
CA LYS A 70 5.35 -17.12 9.27
C LYS A 70 4.40 -17.66 8.18
N ILE A 71 3.25 -17.02 7.99
CA ILE A 71 2.29 -17.38 6.95
C ILE A 71 2.98 -17.21 5.60
N HIS A 72 2.94 -18.26 4.78
CA HIS A 72 3.50 -18.23 3.44
C HIS A 72 2.77 -17.17 2.59
N ASN A 73 3.53 -16.33 1.91
CA ASN A 73 3.02 -15.26 1.04
C ASN A 73 1.99 -14.33 1.71
N LEU A 74 2.16 -13.99 3.00
CA LEU A 74 1.27 -13.08 3.71
C LEU A 74 1.02 -11.77 2.93
N ASP A 75 2.05 -11.22 2.30
CA ASP A 75 1.95 -9.97 1.55
C ASP A 75 1.00 -10.06 0.35
N GLN A 76 0.77 -11.29 -0.18
CA GLN A 76 -0.12 -11.49 -1.32
C GLN A 76 -1.57 -11.12 -1.02
N TYR A 77 -2.05 -11.31 0.21
CA TYR A 77 -3.41 -10.93 0.62
C TYR A 77 -3.69 -9.42 0.54
N PHE A 78 -2.63 -8.62 0.54
CA PHE A 78 -2.71 -7.16 0.45
C PHE A 78 -2.16 -6.63 -0.87
N ASN A 79 -1.74 -7.50 -1.78
CA ASN A 79 -1.15 -7.10 -3.04
C ASN A 79 -2.22 -7.10 -4.14
N THR A 80 -2.19 -6.07 -4.96
CA THR A 80 -3.03 -5.92 -6.16
C THR A 80 -2.54 -6.75 -7.33
N ARG A 81 -1.32 -7.27 -7.24
CA ARG A 81 -0.71 -8.08 -8.29
C ARG A 81 -0.73 -9.56 -7.92
N LEU A 82 -1.18 -10.39 -8.86
CA LEU A 82 -1.02 -11.84 -8.74
C LEU A 82 0.46 -12.23 -8.84
N SER A 83 0.87 -13.17 -8.00
CA SER A 83 2.22 -13.75 -8.09
C SER A 83 2.41 -14.46 -9.42
N ARG A 84 3.53 -14.24 -10.11
CA ARG A 84 3.82 -14.91 -11.40
C ARG A 84 4.02 -16.40 -11.24
N ASP A 85 4.63 -16.81 -10.14
CA ASP A 85 5.15 -18.17 -10.00
C ASP A 85 4.16 -19.16 -9.37
N HIS A 86 3.08 -18.65 -8.78
CA HIS A 86 2.13 -19.46 -8.00
C HIS A 86 0.67 -19.04 -8.16
N VAL A 87 0.29 -18.54 -9.35
CA VAL A 87 -1.11 -18.18 -9.62
C VAL A 87 -1.93 -19.46 -9.75
N LYS A 88 -2.81 -19.69 -8.79
CA LYS A 88 -3.88 -20.70 -8.87
C LYS A 88 -5.19 -20.00 -9.18
N LYS A 89 -6.19 -20.77 -9.61
CA LYS A 89 -7.53 -20.26 -9.96
C LYS A 89 -8.17 -19.43 -8.82
N ASP A 90 -7.84 -19.74 -7.59
CA ASP A 90 -8.34 -19.19 -6.33
C ASP A 90 -7.27 -18.45 -5.53
N SER A 91 -6.22 -17.94 -6.20
CA SER A 91 -5.21 -17.13 -5.54
C SER A 91 -5.81 -15.81 -5.04
N ASP A 92 -5.61 -15.55 -3.74
CA ASP A 92 -6.03 -14.31 -3.14
C ASP A 92 -5.25 -13.12 -3.70
N TYR A 93 -5.93 -12.02 -3.94
CA TYR A 93 -5.34 -10.73 -4.29
C TYR A 93 -6.24 -9.59 -3.81
N PHE A 94 -5.64 -8.44 -3.56
CA PHE A 94 -6.36 -7.29 -3.06
C PHE A 94 -6.92 -6.45 -4.21
N ALA A 95 -8.19 -6.65 -4.55
CA ALA A 95 -8.91 -5.86 -5.55
C ALA A 95 -10.27 -5.46 -5.00
N THR A 96 -10.38 -4.23 -4.55
CA THR A 96 -11.59 -3.67 -3.94
C THR A 96 -12.11 -2.47 -4.72
N ASN A 97 -13.39 -2.17 -4.54
CA ASN A 97 -13.99 -0.96 -5.12
C ASN A 97 -13.31 0.32 -4.61
N SER A 98 -12.88 0.34 -3.35
CA SER A 98 -12.19 1.49 -2.77
C SER A 98 -10.83 1.72 -3.44
N LEU A 99 -10.08 0.66 -3.73
CA LEU A 99 -8.84 0.74 -4.48
C LEU A 99 -9.07 1.23 -5.91
N TRP A 100 -10.07 0.68 -6.59
CA TRP A 100 -10.46 1.13 -7.94
C TRP A 100 -10.82 2.61 -7.96
N ASN A 101 -11.59 3.07 -6.97
CA ASN A 101 -11.95 4.47 -6.83
C ASN A 101 -10.75 5.38 -6.55
N LEU A 102 -9.73 4.89 -5.82
CA LEU A 102 -8.51 5.65 -5.61
C LEU A 102 -7.70 5.78 -6.90
N ILE A 103 -7.51 4.69 -7.64
CA ILE A 103 -6.76 4.70 -8.91
C ILE A 103 -7.43 5.65 -9.92
N ASN A 104 -8.75 5.68 -9.95
CA ASN A 104 -9.55 6.53 -10.83
C ASN A 104 -9.95 7.88 -10.20
N ASN A 105 -9.32 8.26 -9.08
CA ASN A 105 -9.67 9.49 -8.39
C ASN A 105 -9.36 10.71 -9.25
N LYS A 106 -10.40 11.49 -9.57
CA LYS A 106 -10.29 12.67 -10.43
C LYS A 106 -9.25 13.68 -9.94
N LYS A 107 -9.03 13.81 -8.64
CA LYS A 107 -8.01 14.71 -8.08
C LYS A 107 -6.60 14.25 -8.44
N ILE A 108 -6.34 12.92 -8.39
CA ILE A 108 -5.07 12.33 -8.83
C ILE A 108 -4.92 12.50 -10.34
N LEU A 109 -5.92 12.11 -11.11
CA LEU A 109 -5.90 12.21 -12.57
C LEU A 109 -5.67 13.64 -13.05
N ASN A 110 -6.33 14.64 -12.45
CA ASN A 110 -6.11 16.04 -12.75
C ASN A 110 -4.67 16.51 -12.49
N VAL A 111 -4.00 15.96 -11.50
CA VAL A 111 -2.57 16.24 -11.26
C VAL A 111 -1.69 15.57 -12.31
N VAL A 112 -1.97 14.33 -12.64
CA VAL A 112 -1.23 13.56 -13.66
C VAL A 112 -1.38 14.21 -15.04
N GLU A 113 -2.60 14.63 -15.39
CA GLU A 113 -2.89 15.33 -16.65
C GLU A 113 -2.07 16.62 -16.81
N LYS A 114 -1.88 17.37 -15.73
CA LYS A 114 -1.03 18.59 -15.75
C LYS A 114 0.44 18.31 -15.99
N ILE A 115 0.89 17.06 -15.82
CA ILE A 115 2.28 16.65 -16.00
C ILE A 115 2.46 15.97 -17.37
N LEU A 116 1.57 15.04 -17.71
CA LEU A 116 1.68 14.17 -18.89
C LEU A 116 0.86 14.68 -20.10
N GLY A 117 -0.15 15.51 -19.88
CA GLY A 117 -1.13 15.91 -20.89
C GLY A 117 -2.43 15.12 -20.78
N PRO A 118 -3.40 15.36 -21.67
CA PRO A 118 -4.77 14.86 -21.57
C PRO A 118 -4.89 13.34 -21.79
N GLU A 119 -3.94 12.72 -22.47
CA GLU A 119 -3.93 11.27 -22.70
C GLU A 119 -3.11 10.58 -21.60
N ILE A 120 -3.81 9.91 -20.67
CA ILE A 120 -3.20 9.21 -19.55
C ILE A 120 -3.34 7.71 -19.77
N LEU A 121 -2.20 7.03 -19.93
CA LEU A 121 -2.14 5.57 -19.95
C LEU A 121 -1.71 5.05 -18.56
N SER A 122 -2.58 4.29 -17.90
CA SER A 122 -2.23 3.63 -16.65
C SER A 122 -1.52 2.31 -16.90
N ASN A 123 -0.41 2.09 -16.19
CA ASN A 123 0.22 0.79 -16.18
C ASN A 123 -0.72 -0.23 -15.51
N PRO A 124 -1.06 -1.35 -16.16
CA PRO A 124 -1.94 -2.37 -15.58
C PRO A 124 -1.30 -3.12 -14.40
N VAL A 125 0.02 -3.04 -14.26
CA VAL A 125 0.75 -3.67 -13.14
C VAL A 125 0.78 -2.72 -11.96
N GLN A 126 -0.14 -2.93 -11.01
CA GLN A 126 -0.21 -2.20 -9.76
C GLN A 126 0.32 -3.08 -8.62
N ASN A 127 1.06 -2.51 -7.69
CA ASN A 127 1.58 -3.23 -6.51
C ASN A 127 1.26 -2.46 -5.24
N THR A 128 0.67 -3.14 -4.29
CA THR A 128 0.53 -2.65 -2.92
C THR A 128 1.62 -3.29 -2.06
N ARG A 129 2.32 -2.49 -1.26
CA ARG A 129 3.36 -2.98 -0.36
C ARG A 129 3.11 -2.50 1.06
N ILE A 130 3.11 -3.42 2.01
CA ILE A 130 3.06 -3.12 3.43
C ILE A 130 4.46 -3.31 4.01
N LYS A 131 5.06 -2.22 4.50
CA LYS A 131 6.33 -2.28 5.21
C LYS A 131 6.08 -2.53 6.69
N GLN A 132 6.65 -3.60 7.22
CA GLN A 132 6.57 -3.89 8.65
C GLN A 132 7.34 -2.84 9.46
N PRO A 133 6.84 -2.45 10.65
CA PRO A 133 7.59 -1.61 11.57
C PRO A 133 8.75 -2.42 12.16
N GLU A 134 9.94 -2.21 11.68
CA GLU A 134 11.16 -2.82 12.22
C GLU A 134 11.64 -2.05 13.45
N LYS A 135 11.88 -2.75 14.56
CA LYS A 135 12.43 -2.13 15.77
C LYS A 135 13.88 -1.71 15.64
N LYS A 136 14.67 -2.37 14.78
CA LYS A 136 16.05 -2.01 14.40
C LYS A 136 16.32 -2.51 12.98
N LEU A 137 16.68 -1.63 12.06
CA LEU A 137 17.37 -2.03 10.85
C LEU A 137 18.70 -2.68 11.25
N GLN A 138 18.93 -3.93 10.83
CA GLN A 138 20.23 -4.56 11.04
C GLN A 138 21.29 -3.66 10.41
N LYS A 139 22.38 -3.37 11.16
CA LYS A 139 23.47 -2.48 10.70
C LYS A 139 23.96 -2.81 9.27
N LYS A 140 23.93 -4.08 8.85
CA LYS A 140 24.28 -4.53 7.50
C LYS A 140 23.35 -4.02 6.40
N LEU A 141 22.07 -3.85 6.64
CA LEU A 141 21.12 -3.33 5.65
C LEU A 141 21.23 -1.80 5.49
N LYS A 142 21.65 -1.08 6.53
CA LYS A 142 21.92 0.36 6.42
C LYS A 142 23.01 0.68 5.40
N ASN A 143 24.04 -0.15 5.30
CA ASN A 143 25.19 0.11 4.42
C ASN A 143 24.97 -0.30 2.96
N ASN A 144 23.98 -1.18 2.66
CA ASN A 144 23.80 -1.73 1.32
C ASN A 144 22.60 -1.19 0.53
N TYR A 145 21.62 -0.55 1.21
CA TYR A 145 20.35 -0.13 0.55
C TYR A 145 20.03 1.35 0.66
N TYR A 146 20.67 2.05 1.59
CA TYR A 146 20.50 3.49 1.75
C TYR A 146 21.90 4.09 1.80
N GLY A 147 22.41 4.50 0.64
CA GLY A 147 23.47 5.49 0.60
C GLY A 147 23.04 6.68 1.49
N GLU A 148 23.99 7.30 2.14
CA GLU A 148 23.83 8.26 3.24
C GLU A 148 22.98 9.51 2.95
N ASN A 149 22.23 9.57 1.88
CA ASN A 149 21.43 10.76 1.55
C ASN A 149 20.02 10.38 1.10
N ASN A 150 19.06 10.95 1.82
CA ASN A 150 17.69 11.22 1.43
C ASN A 150 16.64 10.14 1.67
N CYS A 151 16.17 10.09 2.92
CA CYS A 151 14.75 9.98 3.20
C CYS A 151 14.31 11.28 3.88
N ILE A 152 13.78 12.20 3.09
CA ILE A 152 12.92 13.28 3.58
C ILE A 152 11.50 12.91 3.22
#